data_98acce0aa054722d2c65ac49380ce4c8
#
_entry.id   98acce0aa054722d2c65ac49380ce4c8
#
_cell.length_a   1.000
_cell.length_b   1.000
_cell.length_c   1.000
_cell.angle_alpha   90.00
_cell.angle_beta   90.00
_cell.angle_gamma   90.00
#
_symmetry.space_group_name_H-M   'P 1'
#
loop_
_entity.id
_entity.type
_entity.pdbx_description
1 polymer ?
#
loop_
_entity_poly.entity_id
_entity_poly.type
_entity_poly.pdbx_seq_one_letter_code
_entity_poly.pdbx_strand_id
1 'polypeptide(L)'
;MTPEQSRKIHWASLEILERFGARLHHPEAISLLKSGGADVSDGNLVRIPSGLVEKAFTTVPKRVVLYNRHGQPVMPLEGNRCFYGPGSDCMNIIDHRTGERRRPVLGDVIEGITLCDALPDIDFAMSMVLPADVDQAIADVYQAQVMLAYTTKPLVLVSYELGGLIDAVRMAEAVVGGQDVLRRSPLVTCYINVVSGLNHNKEALQKLLYLSGKGLPALYVPASTGGVTCPVTPAGAVALDNAGVLLGLVISQLRREGAPYIMTGMQPSPMDMRTMVTPYADPQRGIFQAMARYYGLPAFGWGGVSDSKAVDQQAAAEAALTLLAESLVGGNIIHDLGYLESGLTFSLAQLVICSEIIGWIEAFLGGVQVTDETLALDVIAQTGPEGHYLNKEHTRQHFRESWSPTLFDRTDYKTWQDRGGRTLEQRAAERVEAILKEHEPTPLPDDVRAELCRIAEGATSR
;
A
#
# COMPACT_ATOMS: atom_id res chain seq x y z
N MET A 1 -11.98 -3.18 -16.25
CA MET A 1 -13.39 -3.65 -16.47
C MET A 1 -14.25 -2.53 -17.06
N THR A 2 -15.32 -2.91 -17.76
CA THR A 2 -16.36 -1.94 -18.20
C THR A 2 -17.28 -1.58 -17.03
N PRO A 3 -18.00 -0.42 -17.07
CA PRO A 3 -18.99 -0.07 -16.05
C PRO A 3 -20.09 -1.14 -15.88
N GLU A 4 -20.47 -1.81 -16.97
CA GLU A 4 -21.46 -2.90 -16.92
C GLU A 4 -20.94 -4.13 -16.17
N GLN A 5 -19.68 -4.51 -16.38
CA GLN A 5 -19.03 -5.60 -15.64
C GLN A 5 -18.93 -5.28 -14.15
N SER A 6 -18.53 -4.06 -13.80
CA SER A 6 -18.49 -3.61 -12.40
C SER A 6 -19.87 -3.66 -11.75
N ARG A 7 -20.92 -3.22 -12.47
CA ARG A 7 -22.29 -3.32 -12.00
C ARG A 7 -22.74 -4.76 -11.75
N LYS A 8 -22.37 -5.71 -12.63
CA LYS A 8 -22.69 -7.14 -12.42
C LYS A 8 -22.02 -7.70 -11.16
N ILE A 9 -20.77 -7.36 -10.91
CA ILE A 9 -20.06 -7.77 -9.69
C ILE A 9 -20.70 -7.12 -8.46
N HIS A 10 -21.05 -5.84 -8.51
CA HIS A 10 -21.77 -5.17 -7.44
C HIS A 10 -23.07 -5.89 -7.06
N TRP A 11 -23.93 -6.18 -8.05
CA TRP A 11 -25.17 -6.90 -7.79
C TRP A 11 -24.93 -8.31 -7.21
N ALA A 12 -23.93 -9.02 -7.72
CA ALA A 12 -23.55 -10.31 -7.16
C ALA A 12 -23.09 -10.19 -5.70
N SER A 13 -22.32 -9.15 -5.35
CA SER A 13 -21.90 -8.89 -3.98
C SER A 13 -23.07 -8.58 -3.04
N LEU A 14 -24.05 -7.79 -3.52
CA LEU A 14 -25.28 -7.51 -2.76
C LEU A 14 -26.10 -8.79 -2.55
N GLU A 15 -26.28 -9.60 -3.60
CA GLU A 15 -27.00 -10.88 -3.50
C GLU A 15 -26.30 -11.84 -2.53
N ILE A 16 -24.94 -11.88 -2.52
CA ILE A 16 -24.17 -12.67 -1.58
C ILE A 16 -24.46 -12.22 -0.13
N LEU A 17 -24.44 -10.92 0.15
CA LEU A 17 -24.70 -10.40 1.48
C LEU A 17 -26.16 -10.62 1.93
N GLU A 18 -27.13 -10.46 1.02
CA GLU A 18 -28.55 -10.51 1.37
C GLU A 18 -29.06 -11.94 1.49
N ARG A 19 -28.63 -12.86 0.60
CA ARG A 19 -29.13 -14.24 0.58
C ARG A 19 -28.30 -15.21 1.41
N PHE A 20 -26.97 -15.11 1.32
CA PHE A 20 -26.08 -16.05 2.00
C PHE A 20 -25.58 -15.48 3.33
N GLY A 21 -25.29 -14.17 3.37
CA GLY A 21 -24.76 -13.49 4.56
C GLY A 21 -23.30 -13.82 4.84
N ALA A 22 -22.81 -13.32 5.95
CA ALA A 22 -21.46 -13.56 6.44
C ALA A 22 -21.45 -13.92 7.93
N ARG A 23 -20.46 -14.70 8.37
CA ARG A 23 -20.25 -15.02 9.78
C ARG A 23 -19.34 -13.98 10.42
N LEU A 24 -19.82 -13.41 11.53
CA LEU A 24 -19.11 -12.40 12.30
C LEU A 24 -18.78 -12.95 13.70
N HIS A 25 -17.54 -12.79 14.12
CA HIS A 25 -17.06 -13.30 15.40
C HIS A 25 -16.88 -12.20 16.45
N HIS A 26 -17.73 -11.16 16.43
CA HIS A 26 -17.72 -10.08 17.42
C HIS A 26 -19.12 -9.60 17.82
N PRO A 27 -19.52 -9.72 19.10
CA PRO A 27 -20.89 -9.42 19.55
C PRO A 27 -21.33 -7.99 19.29
N GLU A 28 -20.46 -6.99 19.49
CA GLU A 28 -20.77 -5.57 19.24
C GLU A 28 -21.06 -5.31 17.75
N ALA A 29 -20.28 -5.88 16.84
CA ALA A 29 -20.50 -5.76 15.39
C ALA A 29 -21.86 -6.37 14.99
N ILE A 30 -22.20 -7.55 15.52
CA ILE A 30 -23.49 -8.21 15.31
C ILE A 30 -24.64 -7.34 15.82
N SER A 31 -24.53 -6.85 17.04
CA SER A 31 -25.55 -5.98 17.66
C SER A 31 -25.74 -4.69 16.86
N LEU A 32 -24.65 -4.07 16.40
CA LEU A 32 -24.68 -2.86 15.59
C LEU A 32 -25.41 -3.07 14.27
N LEU A 33 -25.09 -4.16 13.56
CA LEU A 33 -25.74 -4.52 12.29
C LEU A 33 -27.22 -4.85 12.50
N LYS A 34 -27.56 -5.62 13.55
CA LYS A 34 -28.95 -5.92 13.91
C LYS A 34 -29.76 -4.65 14.17
N SER A 35 -29.19 -3.72 14.94
CA SER A 35 -29.83 -2.41 15.22
C SER A 35 -29.97 -1.55 13.96
N GLY A 36 -29.07 -1.73 12.98
CA GLY A 36 -29.12 -1.08 11.67
C GLY A 36 -30.15 -1.70 10.71
N GLY A 37 -30.74 -2.85 11.04
CA GLY A 37 -31.76 -3.51 10.22
C GLY A 37 -31.26 -4.76 9.47
N ALA A 38 -30.08 -5.28 9.80
CA ALA A 38 -29.62 -6.56 9.26
C ALA A 38 -30.36 -7.73 9.93
N ASP A 39 -30.56 -8.83 9.16
CA ASP A 39 -31.08 -10.08 9.69
C ASP A 39 -29.96 -10.90 10.32
N VAL A 40 -30.18 -11.29 11.59
CA VAL A 40 -29.24 -12.13 12.35
C VAL A 40 -29.91 -13.45 12.68
N SER A 41 -29.44 -14.49 12.04
CA SER A 41 -29.88 -15.86 12.22
C SER A 41 -28.71 -16.77 12.59
N ASP A 42 -28.99 -17.93 13.14
CA ASP A 42 -27.97 -18.94 13.49
C ASP A 42 -26.78 -18.33 14.29
N GLY A 43 -27.11 -17.51 15.32
CA GLY A 43 -26.18 -16.91 16.28
C GLY A 43 -25.30 -15.79 15.72
N ASN A 44 -24.46 -16.07 14.72
CA ASN A 44 -23.51 -15.12 14.17
C ASN A 44 -23.55 -15.00 12.64
N LEU A 45 -24.50 -15.64 11.98
CA LEU A 45 -24.74 -15.45 10.56
C LEU A 45 -25.58 -14.19 10.37
N VAL A 46 -25.03 -13.20 9.67
CA VAL A 46 -25.64 -11.89 9.45
C VAL A 46 -25.89 -11.70 7.95
N ARG A 47 -27.14 -11.41 7.58
CA ARG A 47 -27.53 -11.01 6.23
C ARG A 47 -27.75 -9.52 6.17
N ILE A 48 -27.17 -8.90 5.18
CA ILE A 48 -27.17 -7.43 5.01
C ILE A 48 -28.11 -7.08 3.87
N PRO A 49 -29.25 -6.42 4.15
CA PRO A 49 -30.10 -5.88 3.09
C PRO A 49 -29.33 -4.88 2.21
N SER A 50 -29.57 -4.92 0.90
CA SER A 50 -28.93 -4.02 -0.07
C SER A 50 -29.10 -2.54 0.30
N GLY A 51 -30.23 -2.15 0.87
CA GLY A 51 -30.49 -0.78 1.33
C GLY A 51 -29.53 -0.27 2.43
N LEU A 52 -28.95 -1.16 3.27
CA LEU A 52 -27.92 -0.76 4.23
C LEU A 52 -26.61 -0.42 3.52
N VAL A 53 -26.24 -1.17 2.50
CA VAL A 53 -25.05 -0.90 1.69
C VAL A 53 -25.20 0.43 0.96
N GLU A 54 -26.37 0.66 0.33
CA GLU A 54 -26.64 1.92 -0.36
C GLU A 54 -26.62 3.11 0.60
N LYS A 55 -27.17 2.96 1.80
CA LYS A 55 -27.08 4.00 2.83
C LYS A 55 -25.61 4.29 3.21
N ALA A 56 -24.78 3.27 3.39
CA ALA A 56 -23.37 3.46 3.71
C ALA A 56 -22.61 4.24 2.62
N PHE A 57 -22.97 4.07 1.35
CA PHE A 57 -22.40 4.87 0.26
C PHE A 57 -22.78 6.35 0.28
N THR A 58 -23.90 6.73 0.93
CA THR A 58 -24.29 8.14 1.07
C THR A 58 -23.53 8.87 2.17
N THR A 59 -22.98 8.15 3.13
CA THR A 59 -22.32 8.72 4.32
C THR A 59 -20.80 8.64 4.26
N VAL A 60 -20.22 7.68 3.57
CA VAL A 60 -18.77 7.50 3.46
C VAL A 60 -18.11 8.64 2.67
N PRO A 61 -17.04 9.26 3.18
CA PRO A 61 -16.27 10.26 2.45
C PRO A 61 -15.69 9.68 1.14
N LYS A 62 -15.88 10.39 0.04
CA LYS A 62 -15.35 10.00 -1.28
C LYS A 62 -13.87 10.34 -1.46
N ARG A 63 -13.32 11.09 -0.53
CA ARG A 63 -11.92 11.50 -0.50
C ARG A 63 -11.37 11.28 0.90
N VAL A 64 -10.20 10.67 0.97
CA VAL A 64 -9.39 10.54 2.20
C VAL A 64 -8.05 11.24 1.94
N VAL A 65 -7.58 12.02 2.89
CA VAL A 65 -6.26 12.66 2.82
C VAL A 65 -5.42 12.16 3.97
N LEU A 66 -4.23 11.65 3.68
CA LEU A 66 -3.22 11.38 4.69
C LEU A 66 -2.22 12.53 4.75
N TYR A 67 -1.75 12.78 5.95
CA TYR A 67 -0.89 13.91 6.28
C TYR A 67 0.47 13.40 6.75
N ASN A 68 1.51 14.16 6.47
CA ASN A 68 2.82 13.88 7.06
C ASN A 68 2.87 14.29 8.55
N ARG A 69 3.95 13.94 9.22
CA ARG A 69 4.18 14.24 10.65
C ARG A 69 4.11 15.74 10.99
N HIS A 70 4.30 16.61 10.00
CA HIS A 70 4.23 18.07 10.15
C HIS A 70 2.81 18.64 9.91
N GLY A 71 1.82 17.77 9.69
CA GLY A 71 0.44 18.18 9.43
C GLY A 71 0.20 18.74 8.02
N GLN A 72 1.08 18.46 7.07
CA GLN A 72 0.90 18.84 5.66
C GLN A 72 0.12 17.74 4.93
N PRO A 73 -0.88 18.08 4.09
CA PRO A 73 -1.64 17.12 3.30
C PRO A 73 -0.76 16.64 2.12
N VAL A 74 -0.27 15.41 2.20
CA VAL A 74 0.67 14.85 1.19
C VAL A 74 0.06 13.77 0.34
N MET A 75 -0.94 13.02 0.83
CA MET A 75 -1.56 11.93 0.08
C MET A 75 -3.09 12.14 -0.03
N PRO A 76 -3.57 12.98 -0.96
CA PRO A 76 -4.98 13.08 -1.27
C PRO A 76 -5.42 11.87 -2.12
N LEU A 77 -6.03 10.88 -1.47
CA LEU A 77 -6.50 9.64 -2.08
C LEU A 77 -7.79 9.91 -2.84
N GLU A 78 -7.67 10.21 -4.11
CA GLU A 78 -8.78 10.56 -5.00
C GLU A 78 -8.41 10.35 -6.48
N GLY A 79 -9.39 10.06 -7.31
CA GLY A 79 -9.21 9.90 -8.76
C GLY A 79 -8.18 8.83 -9.10
N ASN A 80 -7.25 9.17 -10.00
CA ASN A 80 -6.18 8.28 -10.45
C ASN A 80 -4.80 8.62 -9.82
N ARG A 81 -4.78 9.36 -8.72
CA ARG A 81 -3.52 9.65 -8.01
C ARG A 81 -3.01 8.41 -7.35
N CYS A 82 -1.76 8.06 -7.63
CA CYS A 82 -1.08 6.90 -7.08
C CYS A 82 -0.02 7.36 -6.06
N PHE A 83 0.08 6.63 -4.97
CA PHE A 83 1.08 6.82 -3.91
C PHE A 83 1.70 5.47 -3.59
N TYR A 84 3.01 5.42 -3.45
CA TYR A 84 3.78 4.19 -3.44
C TYR A 84 4.50 3.98 -2.11
N GLY A 85 4.58 2.74 -1.66
CA GLY A 85 5.30 2.40 -0.44
C GLY A 85 5.54 0.90 -0.27
N PRO A 86 6.36 0.50 0.70
CA PRO A 86 6.58 -0.91 1.00
C PRO A 86 5.33 -1.57 1.57
N GLY A 87 5.41 -2.88 1.78
CA GLY A 87 4.40 -3.65 2.52
C GLY A 87 4.79 -3.90 3.98
N SER A 88 4.27 -4.98 4.55
CA SER A 88 4.52 -5.39 5.94
C SER A 88 4.75 -6.90 6.07
N ASP A 89 5.36 -7.31 7.19
CA ASP A 89 5.35 -8.67 7.72
C ASP A 89 6.07 -9.75 6.89
N CYS A 90 7.01 -9.37 5.99
CA CYS A 90 7.89 -10.36 5.39
C CYS A 90 8.67 -11.13 6.46
N MET A 91 8.63 -12.46 6.36
CA MET A 91 9.27 -13.37 7.31
C MET A 91 10.79 -13.39 7.17
N ASN A 92 11.31 -12.94 6.04
CA ASN A 92 12.73 -12.96 5.71
C ASN A 92 13.14 -11.66 5.02
N ILE A 93 14.44 -11.41 5.02
CA ILE A 93 15.08 -10.32 4.27
C ILE A 93 16.27 -10.87 3.50
N ILE A 94 16.51 -10.33 2.29
CA ILE A 94 17.82 -10.48 1.64
C ILE A 94 18.71 -9.33 2.11
N ASP A 95 19.74 -9.66 2.85
CA ASP A 95 20.74 -8.70 3.30
C ASP A 95 21.47 -8.12 2.09
N HIS A 96 21.34 -6.81 1.87
CA HIS A 96 21.90 -6.15 0.69
C HIS A 96 23.43 -6.09 0.67
N ARG A 97 24.10 -6.35 1.81
CA ARG A 97 25.56 -6.37 1.94
C ARG A 97 26.15 -7.73 1.56
N THR A 98 25.46 -8.81 1.96
CA THR A 98 25.95 -10.18 1.80
C THR A 98 25.23 -10.99 0.73
N GLY A 99 24.01 -10.58 0.35
CA GLY A 99 23.10 -11.37 -0.49
C GLY A 99 22.44 -12.55 0.24
N GLU A 100 22.66 -12.70 1.56
CA GLU A 100 22.11 -13.80 2.34
C GLU A 100 20.63 -13.57 2.68
N ARG A 101 19.82 -14.62 2.47
CA ARG A 101 18.43 -14.65 2.94
C ARG A 101 18.41 -15.09 4.41
N ARG A 102 17.98 -14.22 5.31
CA ARG A 102 17.95 -14.44 6.76
C ARG A 102 16.67 -13.94 7.41
N ARG A 103 16.47 -14.29 8.67
CA ARG A 103 15.44 -13.68 9.51
C ARG A 103 15.78 -12.20 9.75
N PRO A 104 14.80 -11.28 9.64
CA PRO A 104 15.04 -9.88 9.91
C PRO A 104 15.13 -9.60 11.41
N VAL A 105 15.77 -8.49 11.76
CA VAL A 105 15.85 -7.93 13.11
C VAL A 105 15.28 -6.50 13.12
N LEU A 106 15.05 -5.94 14.31
CA LEU A 106 14.48 -4.57 14.42
C LEU A 106 15.37 -3.51 13.73
N GLY A 107 16.69 -3.76 13.68
CA GLY A 107 17.62 -2.94 12.92
C GLY A 107 17.29 -2.85 11.42
N ASP A 108 16.79 -3.93 10.83
CA ASP A 108 16.37 -3.94 9.42
C ASP A 108 15.12 -3.07 9.19
N VAL A 109 14.22 -3.01 10.18
CA VAL A 109 13.06 -2.08 10.13
C VAL A 109 13.56 -0.64 10.16
N ILE A 110 14.52 -0.31 11.03
CA ILE A 110 15.11 1.03 11.11
C ILE A 110 15.76 1.43 9.78
N GLU A 111 16.62 0.56 9.21
CA GLU A 111 17.25 0.80 7.90
C GLU A 111 16.21 1.00 6.80
N GLY A 112 15.18 0.15 6.75
CA GLY A 112 14.14 0.22 5.74
C GLY A 112 13.28 1.48 5.85
N ILE A 113 12.89 1.89 7.06
CA ILE A 113 12.12 3.13 7.26
C ILE A 113 12.97 4.36 6.93
N THR A 114 14.25 4.36 7.30
CA THR A 114 15.20 5.41 6.92
C THR A 114 15.33 5.53 5.40
N LEU A 115 15.42 4.39 4.72
CA LEU A 115 15.44 4.34 3.26
C LEU A 115 14.15 4.88 2.64
N CYS A 116 12.98 4.51 3.18
CA CYS A 116 11.69 5.04 2.76
C CYS A 116 11.60 6.56 2.94
N ASP A 117 12.12 7.10 4.04
CA ASP A 117 12.14 8.54 4.29
C ASP A 117 12.98 9.30 3.25
N ALA A 118 14.12 8.72 2.86
CA ALA A 118 15.06 9.32 1.91
C ALA A 118 14.61 9.26 0.44
N LEU A 119 13.91 8.20 0.03
CA LEU A 119 13.51 7.99 -1.37
C LEU A 119 12.33 8.89 -1.74
N PRO A 120 12.47 9.79 -2.74
CA PRO A 120 11.41 10.74 -3.09
C PRO A 120 10.15 10.07 -3.66
N ASP A 121 10.30 8.93 -4.36
CA ASP A 121 9.20 8.22 -5.01
C ASP A 121 8.48 7.25 -4.05
N ILE A 122 8.85 7.23 -2.78
CA ILE A 122 8.17 6.49 -1.72
C ILE A 122 7.34 7.49 -0.91
N ASP A 123 6.02 7.36 -0.93
CA ASP A 123 5.10 8.34 -0.35
C ASP A 123 4.70 8.03 1.09
N PHE A 124 4.68 6.75 1.45
CA PHE A 124 4.29 6.27 2.79
C PHE A 124 5.18 5.12 3.24
N ALA A 125 5.13 4.77 4.51
CA ALA A 125 5.86 3.64 5.04
C ALA A 125 4.94 2.59 5.69
N MET A 126 5.37 1.32 5.59
CA MET A 126 4.90 0.16 6.34
C MET A 126 6.11 -0.55 6.96
N SER A 127 5.88 -1.51 7.84
CA SER A 127 6.94 -2.17 8.64
C SER A 127 7.88 -3.08 7.84
N MET A 128 7.55 -3.42 6.61
CA MET A 128 8.29 -4.27 5.65
C MET A 128 8.52 -5.71 6.12
N VAL A 129 9.09 -5.91 7.30
CA VAL A 129 9.54 -7.22 7.79
C VAL A 129 9.09 -7.44 9.23
N LEU A 130 8.98 -8.70 9.62
CA LEU A 130 8.65 -9.13 10.98
C LEU A 130 9.95 -9.40 11.77
N PRO A 131 10.39 -8.49 12.67
CA PRO A 131 11.65 -8.63 13.39
C PRO A 131 11.61 -9.84 14.32
N ALA A 132 12.67 -10.66 14.28
CA ALA A 132 12.76 -11.92 15.03
C ALA A 132 13.46 -11.77 16.39
N ASP A 133 14.05 -10.61 16.65
CA ASP A 133 14.81 -10.29 17.87
C ASP A 133 14.00 -9.55 18.94
N VAL A 134 12.69 -9.37 18.72
CA VAL A 134 11.74 -8.82 19.67
C VAL A 134 10.63 -9.82 20.00
N ASP A 135 9.93 -9.60 21.11
CA ASP A 135 8.78 -10.44 21.46
C ASP A 135 7.70 -10.31 20.37
N GLN A 136 7.36 -11.46 19.79
CA GLN A 136 6.41 -11.54 18.66
C GLN A 136 5.01 -11.08 19.02
N ALA A 137 4.60 -11.15 20.30
CA ALA A 137 3.28 -10.70 20.76
C ALA A 137 3.10 -9.18 20.68
N ILE A 138 4.21 -8.42 20.65
CA ILE A 138 4.22 -6.95 20.64
C ILE A 138 5.16 -6.38 19.56
N ALA A 139 5.57 -7.20 18.59
CA ALA A 139 6.46 -6.76 17.52
C ALA A 139 5.86 -5.61 16.71
N ASP A 140 4.55 -5.60 16.50
CA ASP A 140 3.80 -4.52 15.85
C ASP A 140 3.90 -3.17 16.60
N VAL A 141 4.01 -3.20 17.93
CA VAL A 141 4.19 -1.98 18.75
C VAL A 141 5.59 -1.40 18.54
N TYR A 142 6.63 -2.25 18.53
CA TYR A 142 8.00 -1.79 18.23
C TYR A 142 8.15 -1.31 16.78
N GLN A 143 7.50 -1.99 15.83
CA GLN A 143 7.46 -1.53 14.44
C GLN A 143 6.81 -0.14 14.33
N ALA A 144 5.66 0.08 14.99
CA ALA A 144 5.00 1.38 15.02
C ALA A 144 5.88 2.48 15.64
N GLN A 145 6.60 2.17 16.73
CA GLN A 145 7.56 3.07 17.36
C GLN A 145 8.67 3.48 16.39
N VAL A 146 9.26 2.52 15.68
CA VAL A 146 10.32 2.78 14.69
C VAL A 146 9.77 3.62 13.53
N MET A 147 8.64 3.23 12.96
CA MET A 147 8.04 3.98 11.86
C MET A 147 7.78 5.44 12.24
N LEU A 148 7.19 5.71 13.40
CA LEU A 148 6.93 7.08 13.87
C LEU A 148 8.21 7.87 14.15
N ALA A 149 9.30 7.20 14.55
CA ALA A 149 10.55 7.86 14.89
C ALA A 149 11.42 8.18 13.65
N TYR A 150 11.43 7.30 12.64
CA TYR A 150 12.41 7.34 11.54
C TYR A 150 11.85 7.82 10.20
N THR A 151 10.59 8.25 10.12
CA THR A 151 10.08 8.96 8.93
C THR A 151 9.11 10.06 9.31
N THR A 152 8.98 11.04 8.41
CA THR A 152 7.96 12.07 8.48
C THR A 152 6.73 11.74 7.63
N LYS A 153 6.81 10.70 6.80
CA LYS A 153 5.77 10.30 5.82
C LYS A 153 4.55 9.66 6.51
N PRO A 154 3.40 9.64 5.85
CA PRO A 154 2.24 8.89 6.32
C PRO A 154 2.55 7.41 6.52
N LEU A 155 1.83 6.77 7.45
CA LEU A 155 2.06 5.37 7.80
C LEU A 155 0.82 4.52 7.56
N VAL A 156 1.03 3.31 7.05
CA VAL A 156 0.03 2.24 7.07
C VAL A 156 0.45 1.24 8.14
N LEU A 157 -0.26 1.26 9.25
CA LEU A 157 -0.01 0.38 10.39
C LEU A 157 -0.55 -1.02 10.11
N VAL A 158 0.15 -2.03 10.61
CA VAL A 158 -0.37 -3.39 10.76
C VAL A 158 -0.30 -3.73 12.24
N SER A 159 -1.32 -4.42 12.74
CA SER A 159 -1.36 -4.84 14.14
C SER A 159 -2.03 -6.20 14.24
N TYR A 160 -1.49 -7.05 15.11
CA TYR A 160 -2.01 -8.41 15.30
C TYR A 160 -3.32 -8.38 16.08
N GLU A 161 -3.35 -7.62 17.17
CA GLU A 161 -4.49 -7.50 18.06
C GLU A 161 -4.90 -6.03 18.26
N LEU A 162 -6.07 -5.84 18.89
CA LEU A 162 -6.58 -4.50 19.20
C LEU A 162 -5.64 -3.74 20.15
N GLY A 163 -4.98 -4.43 21.09
CA GLY A 163 -4.05 -3.81 22.04
C GLY A 163 -2.89 -3.10 21.36
N GLY A 164 -2.21 -3.77 20.42
CA GLY A 164 -1.13 -3.18 19.64
C GLY A 164 -1.59 -1.99 18.79
N LEU A 165 -2.78 -2.08 18.16
CA LEU A 165 -3.35 -0.96 17.42
C LEU A 165 -3.63 0.25 18.32
N ILE A 166 -4.18 0.05 19.53
CA ILE A 166 -4.42 1.13 20.47
C ILE A 166 -3.12 1.83 20.83
N ASP A 167 -2.05 1.08 21.09
CA ASP A 167 -0.76 1.66 21.44
C ASP A 167 -0.13 2.41 20.25
N ALA A 168 -0.17 1.82 19.04
CA ALA A 168 0.31 2.51 17.84
C ALA A 168 -0.44 3.82 17.57
N VAL A 169 -1.77 3.84 17.76
CA VAL A 169 -2.58 5.06 17.62
C VAL A 169 -2.26 6.08 18.74
N ARG A 170 -2.04 5.64 19.99
CA ARG A 170 -1.59 6.53 21.08
C ARG A 170 -0.24 7.15 20.81
N MET A 171 0.72 6.36 20.26
CA MET A 171 2.01 6.88 19.80
C MET A 171 1.82 7.93 18.71
N ALA A 172 0.97 7.66 17.70
CA ALA A 172 0.68 8.64 16.65
C ALA A 172 0.00 9.92 17.20
N GLU A 173 -0.91 9.77 18.17
CA GLU A 173 -1.53 10.91 18.88
C GLU A 173 -0.46 11.76 19.61
N ALA A 174 0.51 11.12 20.28
CA ALA A 174 1.61 11.82 20.93
C ALA A 174 2.49 12.59 19.93
N VAL A 175 2.80 11.96 18.78
CA VAL A 175 3.63 12.56 17.73
C VAL A 175 2.98 13.81 17.13
N VAL A 176 1.66 13.80 16.88
CA VAL A 176 0.98 14.91 16.21
C VAL A 176 0.36 15.92 17.19
N GLY A 177 0.46 15.69 18.51
CA GLY A 177 -0.04 16.61 19.53
C GLY A 177 -1.50 16.37 19.97
N GLY A 178 -2.02 15.16 19.76
CA GLY A 178 -3.28 14.72 20.36
C GLY A 178 -4.30 14.10 19.41
N GLN A 179 -5.32 13.48 20.00
CA GLN A 179 -6.38 12.74 19.29
C GLN A 179 -7.14 13.58 18.25
N ASP A 180 -7.49 14.83 18.61
CA ASP A 180 -8.26 15.68 17.71
C ASP A 180 -7.44 16.17 16.52
N VAL A 181 -6.12 16.31 16.69
CA VAL A 181 -5.19 16.62 15.58
C VAL A 181 -5.10 15.44 14.67
N LEU A 182 -4.83 14.23 15.20
CA LEU A 182 -4.74 13.00 14.43
C LEU A 182 -6.02 12.72 13.62
N ARG A 183 -7.18 12.97 14.21
CA ARG A 183 -8.47 12.79 13.52
C ARG A 183 -8.66 13.76 12.35
N ARG A 184 -8.25 15.04 12.48
CA ARG A 184 -8.39 16.05 11.44
C ARG A 184 -7.33 15.93 10.34
N SER A 185 -6.14 15.49 10.72
CA SER A 185 -4.97 15.37 9.86
C SER A 185 -4.33 14.00 10.09
N PRO A 186 -4.97 12.92 9.60
CA PRO A 186 -4.51 11.56 9.88
C PRO A 186 -3.13 11.29 9.29
N LEU A 187 -2.16 11.07 10.19
CA LEU A 187 -0.82 10.58 9.88
C LEU A 187 -0.83 9.08 9.58
N VAL A 188 -1.80 8.36 10.16
CA VAL A 188 -1.84 6.90 10.10
C VAL A 188 -3.16 6.39 9.55
N THR A 189 -3.10 5.27 8.84
CA THR A 189 -4.20 4.35 8.59
C THR A 189 -3.79 2.96 9.01
N CYS A 190 -4.71 2.00 9.07
CA CYS A 190 -4.39 0.63 9.48
C CYS A 190 -4.91 -0.39 8.46
N TYR A 191 -4.03 -1.29 8.05
CA TYR A 191 -4.34 -2.49 7.29
C TYR A 191 -4.94 -3.54 8.23
N ILE A 192 -6.19 -3.92 7.98
CA ILE A 192 -6.93 -4.88 8.80
C ILE A 192 -7.17 -6.13 7.97
N ASN A 193 -6.41 -7.18 8.23
CA ASN A 193 -6.57 -8.46 7.56
C ASN A 193 -7.82 -9.19 8.05
N VAL A 194 -8.66 -9.65 7.12
CA VAL A 194 -9.89 -10.40 7.37
C VAL A 194 -9.73 -11.79 6.76
N VAL A 195 -10.18 -12.83 7.45
CA VAL A 195 -9.99 -14.23 7.04
C VAL A 195 -10.50 -14.52 5.62
N SER A 196 -11.69 -14.02 5.28
CA SER A 196 -12.23 -14.10 3.90
C SER A 196 -13.44 -13.17 3.76
N GLY A 197 -13.95 -13.02 2.54
CA GLY A 197 -15.11 -12.17 2.27
C GLY A 197 -16.38 -12.49 3.07
N LEU A 198 -16.55 -13.73 3.54
CA LEU A 198 -17.74 -14.14 4.31
C LEU A 198 -17.43 -14.64 5.73
N ASN A 199 -16.19 -14.54 6.18
CA ASN A 199 -15.78 -14.95 7.53
C ASN A 199 -14.93 -13.88 8.20
N HIS A 200 -15.53 -13.12 9.12
CA HIS A 200 -14.95 -11.95 9.75
C HIS A 200 -14.54 -12.25 11.18
N ASN A 201 -13.24 -12.38 11.41
CA ASN A 201 -12.65 -12.68 12.71
C ASN A 201 -12.80 -11.54 13.70
N LYS A 202 -12.71 -11.89 14.98
CA LYS A 202 -12.90 -10.97 16.11
C LYS A 202 -11.93 -9.78 16.05
N GLU A 203 -10.67 -10.03 15.82
CA GLU A 203 -9.59 -9.03 15.81
C GLU A 203 -9.80 -7.99 14.71
N ALA A 204 -10.20 -8.43 13.50
CA ALA A 204 -10.50 -7.52 12.40
C ALA A 204 -11.69 -6.61 12.71
N LEU A 205 -12.78 -7.18 13.25
CA LEU A 205 -13.97 -6.42 13.63
C LEU A 205 -13.69 -5.43 14.76
N GLN A 206 -12.91 -5.82 15.77
CA GLN A 206 -12.50 -4.94 16.87
C GLN A 206 -11.70 -3.74 16.36
N LYS A 207 -10.70 -3.98 15.48
CA LYS A 207 -9.87 -2.92 14.90
C LYS A 207 -10.71 -1.96 14.04
N LEU A 208 -11.61 -2.48 13.22
CA LEU A 208 -12.51 -1.67 12.40
C LEU A 208 -13.43 -0.78 13.27
N LEU A 209 -14.06 -1.35 14.30
CA LEU A 209 -14.93 -0.61 15.23
C LEU A 209 -14.15 0.49 15.98
N TYR A 210 -12.92 0.20 16.40
CA TYR A 210 -12.04 1.15 17.06
C TYR A 210 -11.69 2.34 16.16
N LEU A 211 -11.15 2.08 14.97
CA LEU A 211 -10.74 3.13 14.01
C LEU A 211 -11.94 3.97 13.57
N SER A 212 -13.05 3.33 13.20
CA SER A 212 -14.27 4.04 12.82
C SER A 212 -14.77 4.91 13.97
N GLY A 213 -14.78 4.41 15.21
CA GLY A 213 -15.16 5.17 16.40
C GLY A 213 -14.26 6.39 16.63
N LYS A 214 -12.97 6.27 16.38
CA LYS A 214 -11.99 7.37 16.43
C LYS A 214 -12.14 8.35 15.25
N GLY A 215 -12.76 7.94 14.15
CA GLY A 215 -12.83 8.69 12.89
C GLY A 215 -11.50 8.67 12.12
N LEU A 216 -10.72 7.61 12.28
CA LEU A 216 -9.48 7.38 11.57
C LEU A 216 -9.72 6.51 10.33
N PRO A 217 -8.93 6.68 9.26
CA PRO A 217 -9.04 5.86 8.06
C PRO A 217 -8.78 4.38 8.34
N ALA A 218 -9.56 3.49 7.72
CA ALA A 218 -9.41 2.06 7.82
C ALA A 218 -9.31 1.41 6.44
N LEU A 219 -8.40 0.44 6.33
CA LEU A 219 -8.20 -0.48 5.22
C LEU A 219 -8.70 -1.86 5.68
N TYR A 220 -9.91 -2.25 5.29
CA TYR A 220 -10.52 -3.51 5.70
C TYR A 220 -10.42 -4.53 4.58
N VAL A 221 -9.53 -5.52 4.73
CA VAL A 221 -9.01 -6.35 3.64
C VAL A 221 -9.43 -7.80 3.79
N PRO A 222 -10.54 -8.24 3.18
CA PRO A 222 -10.77 -9.65 2.98
C PRO A 222 -9.67 -10.26 2.10
N ALA A 223 -8.99 -11.28 2.60
CA ALA A 223 -7.85 -11.92 1.95
C ALA A 223 -8.17 -13.38 1.61
N SER A 224 -9.02 -13.58 0.61
CA SER A 224 -9.36 -14.92 0.15
C SER A 224 -8.30 -15.50 -0.79
N THR A 225 -8.23 -16.83 -0.87
CA THR A 225 -7.36 -17.56 -1.80
C THR A 225 -8.20 -18.28 -2.82
N GLY A 226 -7.94 -18.04 -4.11
CA GLY A 226 -8.68 -18.63 -5.22
C GLY A 226 -8.67 -20.16 -5.20
N GLY A 227 -9.85 -20.76 -5.22
CA GLY A 227 -10.05 -22.20 -5.13
C GLY A 227 -9.95 -22.81 -3.72
N VAL A 228 -9.62 -21.99 -2.70
CA VAL A 228 -9.52 -22.43 -1.29
C VAL A 228 -10.62 -21.78 -0.44
N THR A 229 -10.63 -20.45 -0.36
CA THR A 229 -11.60 -19.68 0.46
C THR A 229 -12.56 -18.84 -0.36
N CYS A 230 -12.38 -18.81 -1.69
CA CYS A 230 -13.28 -18.19 -2.66
C CYS A 230 -13.30 -18.99 -3.96
N PRO A 231 -14.25 -18.69 -4.89
CA PRO A 231 -14.25 -19.28 -6.22
C PRO A 231 -12.92 -19.05 -6.96
N VAL A 232 -12.50 -20.03 -7.77
CA VAL A 232 -11.25 -19.92 -8.55
C VAL A 232 -11.34 -18.91 -9.70
N THR A 233 -12.57 -18.58 -10.13
CA THR A 233 -12.77 -17.60 -11.20
C THR A 233 -12.60 -16.18 -10.66
N PRO A 234 -11.80 -15.29 -11.31
CA PRO A 234 -11.54 -13.94 -10.81
C PRO A 234 -12.80 -13.12 -10.51
N ALA A 235 -13.80 -13.19 -11.38
CA ALA A 235 -15.06 -12.46 -11.17
C ALA A 235 -15.82 -12.95 -9.93
N GLY A 236 -15.88 -14.28 -9.70
CA GLY A 236 -16.53 -14.86 -8.53
C GLY A 236 -15.76 -14.58 -7.24
N ALA A 237 -14.42 -14.65 -7.29
CA ALA A 237 -13.55 -14.34 -6.18
C ALA A 237 -13.71 -12.87 -5.75
N VAL A 238 -13.66 -11.94 -6.72
CA VAL A 238 -13.85 -10.51 -6.46
C VAL A 238 -15.27 -10.21 -5.97
N ALA A 239 -16.31 -10.86 -6.50
CA ALA A 239 -17.68 -10.65 -6.01
C ALA A 239 -17.83 -11.05 -4.53
N LEU A 240 -17.17 -12.13 -4.11
CA LEU A 240 -17.18 -12.61 -2.73
C LEU A 240 -16.39 -11.68 -1.80
N ASP A 241 -15.17 -11.31 -2.15
CA ASP A 241 -14.36 -10.43 -1.32
C ASP A 241 -14.91 -8.99 -1.29
N ASN A 242 -15.45 -8.50 -2.41
CA ASN A 242 -16.14 -7.24 -2.44
C ASN A 242 -17.38 -7.22 -1.51
N ALA A 243 -18.11 -8.34 -1.39
CA ALA A 243 -19.17 -8.47 -0.39
C ALA A 243 -18.64 -8.25 1.02
N GLY A 244 -17.49 -8.85 1.37
CA GLY A 244 -16.82 -8.62 2.66
C GLY A 244 -16.36 -7.19 2.88
N VAL A 245 -15.82 -6.54 1.85
CA VAL A 245 -15.45 -5.10 1.89
C VAL A 245 -16.68 -4.23 2.12
N LEU A 246 -17.79 -4.50 1.43
CA LEU A 246 -19.05 -3.77 1.61
C LEU A 246 -19.66 -3.98 3.01
N LEU A 247 -19.54 -5.19 3.57
CA LEU A 247 -19.94 -5.44 4.95
C LEU A 247 -19.09 -4.60 5.93
N GLY A 248 -17.77 -4.55 5.73
CA GLY A 248 -16.89 -3.68 6.52
C GLY A 248 -17.26 -2.21 6.42
N LEU A 249 -17.61 -1.75 5.22
CA LEU A 249 -18.11 -0.38 4.99
C LEU A 249 -19.39 -0.11 5.79
N VAL A 250 -20.37 -1.02 5.76
CA VAL A 250 -21.62 -0.88 6.53
C VAL A 250 -21.33 -0.79 8.02
N ILE A 251 -20.50 -1.68 8.57
CA ILE A 251 -20.10 -1.62 9.99
C ILE A 251 -19.44 -0.29 10.32
N SER A 252 -18.51 0.17 9.49
CA SER A 252 -17.80 1.44 9.70
C SER A 252 -18.79 2.62 9.76
N GLN A 253 -19.73 2.72 8.80
CA GLN A 253 -20.69 3.81 8.74
C GLN A 253 -21.77 3.74 9.84
N LEU A 254 -22.19 2.54 10.24
CA LEU A 254 -23.07 2.37 11.39
C LEU A 254 -22.38 2.72 12.72
N ARG A 255 -21.09 2.41 12.85
CA ARG A 255 -20.30 2.78 14.04
C ARG A 255 -20.14 4.29 14.15
N ARG A 256 -19.83 4.94 13.03
CA ARG A 256 -19.68 6.39 12.93
C ARG A 256 -19.94 6.83 11.50
N GLU A 257 -21.01 7.55 11.30
CA GLU A 257 -21.33 8.18 10.03
C GLU A 257 -20.21 9.15 9.60
N GLY A 258 -19.75 9.06 8.36
CA GLY A 258 -18.63 9.84 7.87
C GLY A 258 -17.23 9.32 8.25
N ALA A 259 -17.11 8.13 8.86
CA ALA A 259 -15.80 7.53 9.11
C ALA A 259 -15.07 7.27 7.78
N PRO A 260 -13.79 7.69 7.65
CA PRO A 260 -13.02 7.47 6.43
C PRO A 260 -12.79 5.98 6.18
N TYR A 261 -13.04 5.54 4.94
CA TYR A 261 -12.90 4.14 4.54
C TYR A 261 -12.21 4.07 3.18
N ILE A 262 -11.18 3.24 3.08
CA ILE A 262 -10.43 3.03 1.85
C ILE A 262 -10.79 1.64 1.35
N MET A 263 -11.28 1.56 0.10
CA MET A 263 -11.62 0.30 -0.54
C MET A 263 -10.38 -0.55 -0.71
N THR A 264 -10.51 -1.78 -0.31
CA THR A 264 -9.40 -2.72 -0.36
C THR A 264 -9.85 -3.99 -1.05
N GLY A 265 -8.92 -4.79 -1.48
CA GLY A 265 -9.16 -6.12 -1.96
C GLY A 265 -7.94 -6.62 -2.70
N MET A 266 -7.46 -7.75 -2.27
CA MET A 266 -6.53 -8.51 -3.07
C MET A 266 -7.34 -9.27 -4.12
N GLN A 267 -6.87 -9.27 -5.37
CA GLN A 267 -7.45 -10.18 -6.36
C GLN A 267 -6.97 -11.58 -6.00
N PRO A 268 -7.88 -12.49 -5.61
CA PRO A 268 -7.47 -13.81 -5.17
C PRO A 268 -6.93 -14.63 -6.34
N SER A 269 -5.62 -14.81 -6.40
CA SER A 269 -4.99 -15.70 -7.38
C SER A 269 -5.17 -17.16 -6.97
N PRO A 270 -5.30 -18.09 -7.93
CA PRO A 270 -5.34 -19.51 -7.64
C PRO A 270 -4.04 -20.00 -7.00
N MET A 271 -4.15 -20.80 -5.92
CA MET A 271 -3.00 -21.46 -5.33
C MET A 271 -2.54 -22.63 -6.21
N ASP A 272 -1.25 -22.74 -6.49
CA ASP A 272 -0.66 -23.96 -7.06
C ASP A 272 -0.59 -25.04 -5.99
N MET A 273 -1.47 -26.03 -6.08
CA MET A 273 -1.59 -27.10 -5.10
C MET A 273 -0.37 -28.04 -5.04
N ARG A 274 0.54 -27.97 -6.01
CA ARG A 274 1.79 -28.78 -6.02
C ARG A 274 2.87 -28.13 -5.13
N THR A 275 2.91 -26.82 -5.10
CA THR A 275 3.92 -26.04 -4.38
C THR A 275 3.36 -25.34 -3.15
N MET A 276 2.03 -25.26 -3.02
CA MET A 276 1.30 -24.48 -2.00
C MET A 276 1.63 -23.01 -2.04
N VAL A 277 2.01 -22.50 -3.20
CA VAL A 277 2.32 -21.09 -3.43
C VAL A 277 1.17 -20.42 -4.19
N THR A 278 0.74 -19.26 -3.73
CA THR A 278 -0.14 -18.36 -4.46
C THR A 278 0.73 -17.35 -5.21
N PRO A 279 0.66 -17.27 -6.56
CA PRO A 279 1.41 -16.28 -7.32
C PRO A 279 1.06 -14.86 -6.85
N TYR A 280 2.08 -14.04 -6.61
CA TYR A 280 1.90 -12.68 -6.15
C TYR A 280 1.98 -11.68 -7.30
N ALA A 281 2.80 -11.98 -8.31
CA ALA A 281 2.91 -11.21 -9.55
C ALA A 281 1.89 -11.67 -10.62
N ASP A 282 0.64 -11.96 -10.21
CA ASP A 282 -0.43 -12.40 -11.13
C ASP A 282 -0.73 -11.33 -12.18
N PRO A 283 -0.83 -11.70 -13.47
CA PRO A 283 -1.15 -10.76 -14.55
C PRO A 283 -2.59 -10.27 -14.54
N GLN A 284 -3.53 -10.96 -13.89
CA GLN A 284 -4.92 -10.57 -13.79
C GLN A 284 -5.12 -9.57 -12.64
N ARG A 285 -4.91 -8.30 -12.89
CA ARG A 285 -4.91 -7.24 -11.88
C ARG A 285 -5.99 -6.20 -12.12
N GLY A 286 -6.25 -5.34 -11.13
CA GLY A 286 -7.04 -4.13 -11.27
C GLY A 286 -8.56 -4.31 -11.20
N ILE A 287 -9.08 -5.51 -10.88
CA ILE A 287 -10.53 -5.73 -10.78
C ILE A 287 -11.10 -5.01 -9.55
N PHE A 288 -10.40 -5.06 -8.41
CA PHE A 288 -10.81 -4.32 -7.20
C PHE A 288 -10.72 -2.81 -7.36
N GLN A 289 -9.67 -2.30 -8.02
CA GLN A 289 -9.53 -0.88 -8.32
C GLN A 289 -10.66 -0.39 -9.23
N ALA A 290 -11.11 -1.25 -10.16
CA ALA A 290 -12.29 -0.96 -10.96
C ALA A 290 -13.59 -0.92 -10.12
N MET A 291 -13.70 -1.75 -9.06
CA MET A 291 -14.82 -1.67 -8.12
C MET A 291 -14.76 -0.41 -7.25
N ALA A 292 -13.58 -0.06 -6.73
CA ALA A 292 -13.40 1.20 -5.99
C ALA A 292 -13.77 2.41 -6.83
N ARG A 293 -13.36 2.44 -8.10
CA ARG A 293 -13.74 3.49 -9.06
C ARG A 293 -15.24 3.51 -9.31
N TYR A 294 -15.89 2.34 -9.45
CA TYR A 294 -17.34 2.23 -9.60
C TYR A 294 -18.08 2.85 -8.42
N TYR A 295 -17.57 2.71 -7.20
CA TYR A 295 -18.13 3.32 -5.98
C TYR A 295 -17.67 4.77 -5.74
N GLY A 296 -16.70 5.25 -6.49
CA GLY A 296 -16.08 6.56 -6.27
C GLY A 296 -15.37 6.67 -4.92
N LEU A 297 -14.72 5.59 -4.49
CA LEU A 297 -13.97 5.52 -3.22
C LEU A 297 -12.46 5.37 -3.48
N PRO A 298 -11.60 5.81 -2.53
CA PRO A 298 -10.16 5.54 -2.61
C PRO A 298 -9.86 4.05 -2.67
N ALA A 299 -8.84 3.68 -3.43
CA ALA A 299 -8.43 2.29 -3.65
C ALA A 299 -7.07 1.99 -3.04
N PHE A 300 -6.96 0.80 -2.45
CA PHE A 300 -5.70 0.19 -2.00
C PHE A 300 -5.37 -1.02 -2.88
N GLY A 301 -4.16 -1.06 -3.40
CA GLY A 301 -3.67 -2.13 -4.27
C GLY A 301 -2.22 -2.47 -3.95
N TRP A 302 -1.63 -3.41 -4.68
CA TRP A 302 -0.26 -3.83 -4.48
C TRP A 302 0.52 -3.89 -5.81
N GLY A 303 1.79 -3.53 -5.77
CA GLY A 303 2.69 -3.52 -6.91
C GLY A 303 4.15 -3.52 -6.49
N GLY A 304 5.08 -3.64 -7.44
CA GLY A 304 6.49 -3.75 -7.12
C GLY A 304 6.88 -5.09 -6.50
N VAL A 305 6.01 -6.10 -6.67
CA VAL A 305 6.14 -7.45 -6.11
C VAL A 305 6.73 -8.42 -7.12
N SER A 306 7.34 -9.49 -6.60
CA SER A 306 7.86 -10.56 -7.45
C SER A 306 7.76 -11.93 -6.77
N ASP A 307 7.60 -12.96 -7.60
CA ASP A 307 7.71 -14.36 -7.18
C ASP A 307 9.18 -14.87 -7.26
N SER A 308 10.14 -14.04 -7.70
CA SER A 308 11.57 -14.38 -7.69
C SER A 308 12.10 -14.52 -6.25
N LYS A 309 13.13 -15.36 -6.07
CA LYS A 309 13.82 -15.60 -4.81
C LYS A 309 15.11 -14.78 -4.65
N ALA A 310 15.40 -13.96 -5.65
CA ALA A 310 16.58 -13.11 -5.73
C ALA A 310 16.26 -11.77 -6.37
N VAL A 311 17.12 -10.80 -6.20
CA VAL A 311 17.06 -9.50 -6.90
C VAL A 311 17.65 -9.67 -8.31
N ASP A 312 16.85 -10.19 -9.22
CA ASP A 312 17.26 -10.57 -10.57
C ASP A 312 16.37 -9.97 -11.68
N GLN A 313 16.51 -10.46 -12.90
CA GLN A 313 15.73 -9.99 -14.04
C GLN A 313 14.24 -10.27 -13.89
N GLN A 314 13.86 -11.40 -13.25
CA GLN A 314 12.46 -11.73 -12.99
C GLN A 314 11.90 -10.71 -11.97
N ALA A 315 12.62 -10.42 -10.89
CA ALA A 315 12.22 -9.48 -9.87
C ALA A 315 11.95 -8.09 -10.46
N ALA A 316 12.86 -7.58 -11.30
CA ALA A 316 12.70 -6.28 -11.93
C ALA A 316 11.55 -6.25 -12.96
N ALA A 317 11.38 -7.30 -13.76
CA ALA A 317 10.33 -7.38 -14.77
C ALA A 317 8.93 -7.46 -14.14
N GLU A 318 8.74 -8.32 -13.13
CA GLU A 318 7.48 -8.47 -12.41
C GLU A 318 7.13 -7.19 -11.62
N ALA A 319 8.10 -6.57 -10.96
CA ALA A 319 7.92 -5.30 -10.28
C ALA A 319 7.48 -4.20 -11.25
N ALA A 320 8.15 -4.06 -12.41
CA ALA A 320 7.79 -3.04 -13.39
C ALA A 320 6.38 -3.25 -13.95
N LEU A 321 6.03 -4.49 -14.29
CA LEU A 321 4.71 -4.81 -14.84
C LEU A 321 3.60 -4.58 -13.81
N THR A 322 3.80 -5.00 -12.56
CA THR A 322 2.80 -4.88 -11.50
C THR A 322 2.59 -3.42 -11.08
N LEU A 323 3.65 -2.62 -10.97
CA LEU A 323 3.57 -1.18 -10.71
C LEU A 323 2.85 -0.44 -11.84
N LEU A 324 3.23 -0.71 -13.10
CA LEU A 324 2.58 -0.07 -14.25
C LEU A 324 1.08 -0.42 -14.30
N ALA A 325 0.74 -1.68 -14.11
CA ALA A 325 -0.66 -2.13 -14.13
C ALA A 325 -1.50 -1.45 -13.04
N GLU A 326 -1.01 -1.38 -11.80
CA GLU A 326 -1.72 -0.71 -10.69
C GLU A 326 -1.84 0.80 -10.91
N SER A 327 -0.81 1.45 -11.44
CA SER A 327 -0.84 2.87 -11.77
C SER A 327 -1.86 3.19 -12.87
N LEU A 328 -1.95 2.35 -13.91
CA LEU A 328 -2.92 2.50 -14.99
C LEU A 328 -4.37 2.29 -14.53
N VAL A 329 -4.61 1.43 -13.56
CA VAL A 329 -5.96 1.20 -13.03
C VAL A 329 -6.35 2.13 -11.89
N GLY A 330 -5.42 2.99 -11.43
CA GLY A 330 -5.67 4.04 -10.44
C GLY A 330 -5.76 3.53 -9.00
N GLY A 331 -4.89 2.62 -8.60
CA GLY A 331 -4.66 2.30 -7.19
C GLY A 331 -4.12 3.52 -6.45
N ASN A 332 -4.86 4.03 -5.43
CA ASN A 332 -4.42 5.24 -4.74
C ASN A 332 -3.28 4.97 -3.75
N ILE A 333 -3.29 3.85 -3.06
CA ILE A 333 -2.19 3.37 -2.22
C ILE A 333 -1.69 2.08 -2.84
N ILE A 334 -0.47 2.08 -3.37
CA ILE A 334 0.17 0.91 -3.97
C ILE A 334 1.29 0.47 -3.04
N HIS A 335 1.08 -0.66 -2.36
CA HIS A 335 2.00 -1.20 -1.36
C HIS A 335 2.75 -2.43 -1.87
N ASP A 336 3.59 -3.01 -1.03
CA ASP A 336 4.41 -4.21 -1.23
C ASP A 336 5.65 -4.03 -2.12
N LEU A 337 6.08 -2.78 -2.35
CA LEU A 337 7.34 -2.53 -3.05
C LEU A 337 8.51 -3.21 -2.32
N GLY A 338 9.37 -3.86 -3.09
CA GLY A 338 10.52 -4.57 -2.53
C GLY A 338 10.25 -6.03 -2.15
N TYR A 339 9.03 -6.54 -2.37
CA TYR A 339 8.64 -7.91 -2.06
C TYR A 339 9.15 -8.91 -3.10
N LEU A 340 9.70 -10.00 -2.60
CA LEU A 340 10.17 -11.19 -3.32
C LEU A 340 9.52 -12.45 -2.73
N GLU A 341 9.71 -13.60 -3.40
CA GLU A 341 9.27 -14.90 -2.90
C GLU A 341 7.78 -14.92 -2.54
N SER A 342 6.94 -14.35 -3.40
CA SER A 342 5.48 -14.29 -3.19
C SER A 342 5.09 -13.63 -1.86
N GLY A 343 5.81 -12.57 -1.45
CA GLY A 343 5.55 -11.81 -0.22
C GLY A 343 6.21 -12.37 1.05
N LEU A 344 7.08 -13.39 0.94
CA LEU A 344 7.75 -13.98 2.10
C LEU A 344 9.10 -13.34 2.41
N THR A 345 9.69 -12.64 1.45
CA THR A 345 11.03 -12.06 1.58
C THR A 345 11.03 -10.61 1.10
N PHE A 346 11.68 -9.74 1.85
CA PHE A 346 11.87 -8.33 1.52
C PHE A 346 13.31 -8.06 1.10
N SER A 347 13.54 -7.04 0.26
CA SER A 347 14.88 -6.57 -0.10
C SER A 347 14.93 -5.05 -0.22
N LEU A 348 15.87 -4.41 0.51
CA LEU A 348 16.14 -2.97 0.40
C LEU A 348 16.64 -2.60 -1.00
N ALA A 349 17.46 -3.46 -1.63
CA ALA A 349 17.92 -3.25 -3.00
C ALA A 349 16.75 -3.30 -3.99
N GLN A 350 15.81 -4.25 -3.82
CA GLN A 350 14.60 -4.32 -4.66
C GLN A 350 13.70 -3.10 -4.45
N LEU A 351 13.60 -2.55 -3.23
CA LEU A 351 12.87 -1.32 -2.97
C LEU A 351 13.45 -0.12 -3.73
N VAL A 352 14.77 0.01 -3.78
CA VAL A 352 15.47 1.04 -4.57
C VAL A 352 15.22 0.85 -6.07
N ILE A 353 15.20 -0.40 -6.56
CA ILE A 353 14.83 -0.70 -7.95
C ILE A 353 13.39 -0.30 -8.23
N CYS A 354 12.45 -0.55 -7.31
CA CYS A 354 11.06 -0.12 -7.44
C CYS A 354 10.93 1.41 -7.49
N SER A 355 11.67 2.16 -6.68
CA SER A 355 11.70 3.64 -6.72
C SER A 355 12.13 4.13 -8.11
N GLU A 356 13.19 3.57 -8.70
CA GLU A 356 13.61 3.93 -10.06
C GLU A 356 12.54 3.60 -11.12
N ILE A 357 11.86 2.44 -10.98
CA ILE A 357 10.77 2.03 -11.88
C ILE A 357 9.58 3.00 -11.77
N ILE A 358 9.26 3.48 -10.57
CA ILE A 358 8.19 4.47 -10.35
C ILE A 358 8.49 5.75 -11.10
N GLY A 359 9.69 6.30 -10.97
CA GLY A 359 10.10 7.50 -11.72
C GLY A 359 9.94 7.33 -13.24
N TRP A 360 10.24 6.13 -13.76
CA TRP A 360 9.99 5.81 -15.18
C TRP A 360 8.49 5.76 -15.51
N ILE A 361 7.68 5.12 -14.67
CA ILE A 361 6.21 5.03 -14.84
C ILE A 361 5.58 6.43 -14.78
N GLU A 362 5.98 7.28 -13.86
CA GLU A 362 5.48 8.65 -13.74
C GLU A 362 5.81 9.48 -15.00
N ALA A 363 7.02 9.34 -15.51
CA ALA A 363 7.39 9.96 -16.77
C ALA A 363 6.55 9.44 -17.95
N PHE A 364 6.25 8.14 -18.00
CA PHE A 364 5.38 7.56 -19.02
C PHE A 364 3.93 8.07 -18.90
N LEU A 365 3.37 8.13 -17.69
CA LEU A 365 2.01 8.58 -17.43
C LEU A 365 1.84 10.10 -17.56
N GLY A 366 2.92 10.87 -17.37
CA GLY A 366 2.94 12.32 -17.54
C GLY A 366 2.66 12.77 -18.98
N GLY A 367 2.82 11.87 -19.95
CA GLY A 367 2.52 12.10 -21.35
C GLY A 367 3.46 13.11 -22.00
N VAL A 368 3.00 13.70 -23.10
CA VAL A 368 3.77 14.69 -23.89
C VAL A 368 3.03 16.00 -23.93
N GLN A 369 3.73 17.07 -23.63
CA GLN A 369 3.21 18.44 -23.78
C GLN A 369 3.19 18.80 -25.27
N VAL A 370 2.01 19.15 -25.81
CA VAL A 370 1.84 19.58 -27.22
C VAL A 370 1.39 21.02 -27.24
N THR A 371 2.35 21.94 -27.44
CA THR A 371 2.14 23.38 -27.54
C THR A 371 2.91 23.92 -28.76
N ASP A 372 2.68 25.17 -29.15
CA ASP A 372 3.45 25.78 -30.25
C ASP A 372 4.95 25.80 -29.93
N GLU A 373 5.34 26.02 -28.68
CA GLU A 373 6.73 25.97 -28.21
C GLU A 373 7.34 24.59 -28.36
N THR A 374 6.66 23.54 -27.88
CA THR A 374 7.17 22.16 -27.93
C THR A 374 7.10 21.56 -29.34
N LEU A 375 6.22 22.04 -30.21
CA LEU A 375 6.21 21.71 -31.66
C LEU A 375 7.39 22.33 -32.40
N ALA A 376 7.93 23.43 -31.91
CA ALA A 376 9.18 24.08 -32.36
C ALA A 376 9.25 24.30 -33.88
N LEU A 377 8.15 24.65 -34.56
CA LEU A 377 8.08 24.78 -36.02
C LEU A 377 9.06 25.83 -36.55
N ASP A 378 9.24 26.96 -35.85
CA ASP A 378 10.19 28.00 -36.23
C ASP A 378 11.64 27.49 -36.15
N VAL A 379 11.97 26.69 -35.13
CA VAL A 379 13.30 26.08 -34.99
C VAL A 379 13.54 25.07 -36.10
N ILE A 380 12.52 24.30 -36.49
CA ILE A 380 12.57 23.35 -37.61
C ILE A 380 12.81 24.10 -38.92
N ALA A 381 12.05 25.18 -39.17
CA ALA A 381 12.19 26.01 -40.37
C ALA A 381 13.57 26.64 -40.52
N GLN A 382 14.12 27.16 -39.40
CA GLN A 382 15.46 27.74 -39.37
C GLN A 382 16.59 26.71 -39.54
N THR A 383 16.37 25.48 -39.10
CA THR A 383 17.39 24.44 -39.15
C THR A 383 17.46 23.79 -40.54
N GLY A 384 16.29 23.62 -41.17
CA GLY A 384 16.19 22.99 -42.49
C GLY A 384 16.50 21.47 -42.47
N PRO A 385 16.35 20.79 -43.62
CA PRO A 385 16.45 19.34 -43.70
C PRO A 385 17.87 18.77 -43.51
N GLU A 386 18.90 19.56 -43.71
CA GLU A 386 20.32 19.15 -43.57
C GLU A 386 20.99 19.67 -42.29
N GLY A 387 20.27 20.42 -41.48
CA GLY A 387 20.79 21.02 -40.25
C GLY A 387 20.78 20.09 -39.05
N HIS A 388 21.33 20.55 -37.93
CA HIS A 388 21.26 19.85 -36.62
C HIS A 388 20.81 20.80 -35.52
N TYR A 389 20.27 20.22 -34.43
CA TYR A 389 19.65 21.00 -33.35
C TYR A 389 20.55 21.19 -32.13
N LEU A 390 21.77 20.60 -32.09
CA LEU A 390 22.64 20.61 -30.91
C LEU A 390 23.05 22.01 -30.44
N ASN A 391 23.15 22.97 -31.34
CA ASN A 391 23.53 24.34 -31.06
C ASN A 391 22.34 25.30 -30.95
N LYS A 392 21.12 24.82 -30.95
CA LYS A 392 19.92 25.65 -30.86
C LYS A 392 19.56 25.94 -29.41
N GLU A 393 19.06 27.16 -29.18
CA GLU A 393 18.62 27.63 -27.87
C GLU A 393 17.48 26.73 -27.34
N HIS A 394 16.55 26.33 -28.20
CA HIS A 394 15.49 25.40 -27.86
C HIS A 394 16.03 24.09 -27.27
N THR A 395 17.05 23.47 -27.88
CA THR A 395 17.69 22.27 -27.33
C THR A 395 18.30 22.55 -25.96
N ARG A 396 18.97 23.70 -25.78
CA ARG A 396 19.57 24.07 -24.49
C ARG A 396 18.54 24.26 -23.39
N GLN A 397 17.35 24.73 -23.72
CA GLN A 397 16.25 24.92 -22.76
C GLN A 397 15.59 23.59 -22.36
N HIS A 398 15.37 22.68 -23.33
CA HIS A 398 14.51 21.50 -23.15
C HIS A 398 15.24 20.16 -22.93
N PHE A 399 16.56 20.06 -23.17
CA PHE A 399 17.25 18.76 -23.13
C PHE A 399 17.25 18.07 -21.76
N ARG A 400 16.96 18.78 -20.66
CA ARG A 400 16.86 18.23 -19.30
C ARG A 400 15.45 17.88 -18.87
N GLU A 401 14.43 18.16 -19.68
CA GLU A 401 13.04 17.85 -19.36
C GLU A 401 12.72 16.35 -19.51
N SER A 402 13.50 15.65 -20.33
CA SER A 402 13.37 14.19 -20.47
C SER A 402 13.83 13.49 -19.21
N TRP A 403 12.99 12.58 -18.70
CA TRP A 403 13.36 11.73 -17.59
C TRP A 403 14.68 10.99 -17.84
N SER A 404 15.55 11.02 -16.88
CA SER A 404 16.83 10.32 -16.90
C SER A 404 16.97 9.42 -15.70
N PRO A 405 17.38 8.16 -15.87
CA PRO A 405 17.55 7.23 -14.77
C PRO A 405 18.70 7.65 -13.86
N THR A 406 18.55 7.34 -12.58
CA THR A 406 19.60 7.50 -11.59
C THR A 406 20.29 6.17 -11.24
N LEU A 407 19.56 5.08 -11.38
CA LEU A 407 20.03 3.72 -11.09
C LEU A 407 20.25 2.89 -12.38
N PHE A 408 19.36 2.99 -13.37
CA PHE A 408 19.52 2.28 -14.64
C PHE A 408 20.67 2.86 -15.47
N ASP A 409 21.55 2.01 -15.99
CA ASP A 409 22.68 2.44 -16.80
C ASP A 409 22.28 2.69 -18.25
N ARG A 410 22.63 3.84 -18.80
CA ARG A 410 22.45 4.25 -20.20
C ARG A 410 23.79 4.62 -20.87
N THR A 411 24.90 4.27 -20.25
CA THR A 411 26.23 4.53 -20.85
C THR A 411 26.55 3.51 -21.96
N ASP A 412 27.56 3.80 -22.76
CA ASP A 412 28.09 2.81 -23.71
C ASP A 412 28.81 1.67 -22.96
N TYR A 413 28.98 0.53 -23.67
CA TYR A 413 29.56 -0.69 -23.09
C TYR A 413 30.93 -0.45 -22.46
N LYS A 414 31.80 0.32 -23.12
CA LYS A 414 33.14 0.59 -22.60
C LYS A 414 33.10 1.40 -21.32
N THR A 415 32.29 2.45 -21.28
CA THR A 415 32.10 3.27 -20.08
C THR A 415 31.53 2.45 -18.93
N TRP A 416 30.53 1.58 -19.18
CA TRP A 416 29.98 0.67 -18.18
C TRP A 416 31.06 -0.28 -17.64
N GLN A 417 31.88 -0.86 -18.53
CA GLN A 417 32.96 -1.77 -18.16
C GLN A 417 34.05 -1.05 -17.35
N ASP A 418 34.47 0.13 -17.78
CA ASP A 418 35.47 0.96 -17.09
C ASP A 418 35.00 1.39 -15.67
N ARG A 419 33.68 1.47 -15.44
CA ARG A 419 33.03 1.70 -14.14
C ARG A 419 32.83 0.43 -13.31
N GLY A 420 33.39 -0.68 -13.72
CA GLY A 420 33.37 -1.96 -12.99
C GLY A 420 32.33 -2.96 -13.43
N GLY A 421 31.58 -2.71 -14.52
CA GLY A 421 30.63 -3.66 -15.13
C GLY A 421 29.52 -4.16 -14.18
N ARG A 422 29.03 -3.29 -13.29
CA ARG A 422 28.13 -3.67 -12.19
C ARG A 422 26.73 -4.01 -12.67
N THR A 423 26.14 -5.05 -12.08
CA THR A 423 24.73 -5.41 -12.29
C THR A 423 23.78 -4.38 -11.63
N LEU A 424 22.49 -4.45 -11.98
CA LEU A 424 21.47 -3.59 -11.35
C LEU A 424 21.38 -3.83 -9.85
N GLU A 425 21.40 -5.08 -9.40
CA GLU A 425 21.41 -5.47 -8.00
C GLU A 425 22.58 -4.83 -7.24
N GLN A 426 23.80 -4.92 -7.79
CA GLN A 426 25.00 -4.34 -7.15
C GLN A 426 24.89 -2.83 -7.02
N ARG A 427 24.40 -2.12 -8.06
CA ARG A 427 24.19 -0.66 -7.99
C ARG A 427 23.10 -0.30 -7.00
N ALA A 428 22.05 -1.10 -6.92
CA ALA A 428 20.97 -0.88 -5.92
C ALA A 428 21.47 -1.07 -4.49
N ALA A 429 22.24 -2.12 -4.22
CA ALA A 429 22.85 -2.36 -2.90
C ALA A 429 23.78 -1.22 -2.49
N GLU A 430 24.62 -0.73 -3.41
CA GLU A 430 25.49 0.43 -3.17
C GLU A 430 24.69 1.71 -2.90
N ARG A 431 23.55 1.88 -3.60
CA ARG A 431 22.67 3.03 -3.37
C ARG A 431 22.01 2.96 -1.99
N VAL A 432 21.61 1.76 -1.53
CA VAL A 432 21.12 1.56 -0.16
C VAL A 432 22.16 2.02 0.85
N GLU A 433 23.42 1.53 0.75
CA GLU A 433 24.51 1.91 1.66
C GLU A 433 24.79 3.43 1.64
N ALA A 434 24.80 4.04 0.47
CA ALA A 434 25.01 5.48 0.34
C ALA A 434 23.91 6.27 1.06
N ILE A 435 22.63 5.90 0.84
CA ILE A 435 21.50 6.57 1.49
C ILE A 435 21.57 6.40 3.01
N LEU A 436 21.77 5.17 3.51
CA LEU A 436 21.82 4.90 4.95
C LEU A 436 22.97 5.64 5.66
N LYS A 437 24.04 5.94 4.94
CA LYS A 437 25.17 6.72 5.46
C LYS A 437 24.92 8.24 5.44
N GLU A 438 24.18 8.75 4.47
CA GLU A 438 24.07 10.19 4.19
C GLU A 438 22.77 10.80 4.73
N HIS A 439 21.71 9.98 4.83
CA HIS A 439 20.38 10.46 5.24
C HIS A 439 20.13 10.26 6.72
N GLU A 440 19.76 11.35 7.37
CA GLU A 440 19.30 11.35 8.77
C GLU A 440 17.82 11.79 8.80
N PRO A 441 16.88 10.90 9.19
CA PRO A 441 15.49 11.27 9.35
C PRO A 441 15.32 12.40 10.37
N THR A 442 14.39 13.30 10.12
CA THR A 442 14.09 14.40 11.07
C THR A 442 13.75 13.81 12.44
N PRO A 443 14.49 14.12 13.52
CA PRO A 443 14.27 13.53 14.83
C PRO A 443 12.95 13.98 15.45
N LEU A 444 12.40 13.16 16.33
CA LEU A 444 11.29 13.54 17.21
C LEU A 444 11.83 14.39 18.37
N PRO A 445 11.02 15.30 18.94
CA PRO A 445 11.30 15.94 20.24
C PRO A 445 11.57 14.88 21.32
N ASP A 446 12.47 15.18 22.25
CA ASP A 446 12.91 14.22 23.27
C ASP A 446 11.78 13.73 24.18
N ASP A 447 10.85 14.60 24.54
CA ASP A 447 9.66 14.28 25.32
C ASP A 447 8.69 13.35 24.57
N VAL A 448 8.51 13.55 23.27
CA VAL A 448 7.69 12.68 22.42
C VAL A 448 8.36 11.31 22.29
N ARG A 449 9.68 11.28 22.05
CA ARG A 449 10.43 10.01 21.96
C ARG A 449 10.35 9.21 23.28
N ALA A 450 10.47 9.89 24.41
CA ALA A 450 10.32 9.25 25.73
C ALA A 450 8.89 8.70 25.92
N GLU A 451 7.86 9.39 25.42
CA GLU A 451 6.48 8.91 25.45
C GLU A 451 6.29 7.63 24.62
N LEU A 452 6.85 7.58 23.40
CA LEU A 452 6.81 6.39 22.56
C LEU A 452 7.46 5.19 23.26
N CYS A 453 8.62 5.38 23.87
CA CYS A 453 9.31 4.33 24.66
C CYS A 453 8.42 3.83 25.82
N ARG A 454 7.81 4.74 26.58
CA ARG A 454 6.95 4.38 27.70
C ARG A 454 5.71 3.58 27.26
N ILE A 455 5.12 3.91 26.11
CA ILE A 455 3.99 3.17 25.56
C ILE A 455 4.45 1.75 25.15
N ALA A 456 5.61 1.62 24.48
CA ALA A 456 6.16 0.32 24.08
C ALA A 456 6.49 -0.57 25.28
N GLU A 457 7.15 -0.02 26.33
CA GLU A 457 7.44 -0.72 27.58
C GLU A 457 6.15 -1.16 28.28
N GLY A 458 5.10 -0.32 28.28
CA GLY A 458 3.79 -0.66 28.84
C GLY A 458 3.10 -1.81 28.11
N ALA A 459 3.37 -2.02 26.81
CA ALA A 459 2.86 -3.16 26.07
C ALA A 459 3.48 -4.50 26.52
N THR A 460 4.75 -4.49 26.90
CA THR A 460 5.47 -5.67 27.41
C THR A 460 4.88 -6.21 28.73
N SER A 461 4.12 -5.38 29.46
CA SER A 461 3.57 -5.74 30.76
C SER A 461 2.15 -6.32 30.67
N ARG A 462 1.58 -6.50 29.47
CA ARG A 462 0.24 -7.06 29.20
C ARG A 462 0.32 -8.49 28.72
#